data_6b53b7002c58b7a9046a542d6d28c2a3
#
_entry.id   6b53b7002c58b7a9046a542d6d28c2a3
#
_cell.length_a   1.000
_cell.length_b   1.000
_cell.length_c   1.000
_cell.angle_alpha   90.00
_cell.angle_beta   90.00
_cell.angle_gamma   90.00
#
_symmetry.space_group_name_H-M   'P 1'
#
loop_
_entity.id
_entity.type
_entity.pdbx_description
1 polymer ?
#
loop_
_entity_poly.entity_id
_entity_poly.type
_entity_poly.pdbx_seq_one_letter_code
_entity_poly.pdbx_strand_id
1 'polypeptide(L)'
;MSKKEEFKKKWNDFYEETQKEENKGKIDLRKKIVRYGLFHPSPDIDFFKYKKIYIDLDSLLSLVLKDDIELNKETRNDLASYILEVFKDFFSFYKDTAQIYVIYNLAPNTSFMKIYPDWCKERYTRYENEMVMDFIKKDLLPRLRKFSKVVKNVEIIHAKDAVVLEVFKMVDYHNDAVNSIVISRDPHYLCVLAYYDINIYNGKNIINRNTYKDEREYPKVHYSLIPAWYLICGMKRNEYPGKNKFGPKKTDDYIENHKSTIIDESDFILEDIIRYKNLFYLSNLLYNKEEGNDVRENKGS
;
A
#
# COMPACT_ATOMS: atom_id res chain seq x y z
N MET A 1 3.71 -31.80 10.21
CA MET A 1 4.23 -30.42 9.99
C MET A 1 3.04 -29.53 9.69
N SER A 2 2.86 -28.44 10.43
CA SER A 2 1.77 -27.51 10.16
C SER A 2 2.03 -26.76 8.84
N LYS A 3 0.96 -26.24 8.18
CA LYS A 3 1.11 -25.42 6.96
C LYS A 3 2.08 -24.24 7.20
N LYS A 4 2.10 -23.70 8.43
CA LYS A 4 3.01 -22.63 8.84
C LYS A 4 4.48 -23.08 8.86
N GLU A 5 4.76 -24.25 9.36
CA GLU A 5 6.12 -24.82 9.38
C GLU A 5 6.61 -25.17 7.95
N GLU A 6 5.72 -25.65 7.10
CA GLU A 6 6.02 -25.92 5.70
C GLU A 6 6.34 -24.64 4.92
N PHE A 7 5.58 -23.57 5.13
CA PHE A 7 5.83 -22.26 4.57
C PHE A 7 7.19 -21.71 5.04
N LYS A 8 7.43 -21.75 6.35
CA LYS A 8 8.70 -21.31 6.96
C LYS A 8 9.88 -22.07 6.37
N LYS A 9 9.75 -23.38 6.19
CA LYS A 9 10.80 -24.22 5.59
C LYS A 9 11.07 -23.81 4.13
N LYS A 10 10.03 -23.70 3.29
CA LYS A 10 10.19 -23.29 1.88
C LYS A 10 10.84 -21.91 1.74
N TRP A 11 10.51 -20.97 2.64
CA TRP A 11 11.13 -19.65 2.63
C TRP A 11 12.59 -19.67 3.08
N ASN A 12 12.92 -20.47 4.09
CA ASN A 12 14.31 -20.63 4.50
C ASN A 12 15.13 -21.30 3.39
N ASP A 13 14.60 -22.36 2.77
CA ASP A 13 15.22 -23.03 1.65
C ASP A 13 15.44 -22.07 0.46
N PHE A 14 14.44 -21.24 0.13
CA PHE A 14 14.54 -20.20 -0.89
C PHE A 14 15.58 -19.12 -0.52
N TYR A 15 15.60 -18.68 0.75
CA TYR A 15 16.59 -17.72 1.23
C TYR A 15 18.02 -18.28 1.19
N GLU A 16 18.21 -19.53 1.62
CA GLU A 16 19.50 -20.22 1.54
C GLU A 16 19.96 -20.41 0.10
N GLU A 17 19.05 -20.77 -0.82
CA GLU A 17 19.34 -20.91 -2.23
C GLU A 17 19.74 -19.56 -2.87
N THR A 18 19.17 -18.45 -2.41
CA THR A 18 19.56 -17.11 -2.86
C THR A 18 20.94 -16.67 -2.33
N GLN A 19 21.50 -17.34 -1.33
CA GLN A 19 22.83 -17.04 -0.80
C GLN A 19 23.96 -17.82 -1.51
N LYS A 20 23.65 -18.81 -2.34
CA LYS A 20 24.68 -19.57 -3.07
C LYS A 20 25.29 -18.73 -4.22
N GLU A 21 26.61 -18.65 -4.26
CA GLU A 21 27.38 -17.77 -5.20
C GLU A 21 27.18 -18.10 -6.69
N GLU A 22 26.73 -19.30 -7.03
CA GLU A 22 26.60 -19.80 -8.39
C GLU A 22 25.55 -19.07 -9.26
N ASN A 23 24.73 -18.25 -8.64
CA ASN A 23 23.59 -17.57 -9.27
C ASN A 23 23.75 -16.02 -9.35
N LYS A 24 24.94 -15.47 -9.36
CA LYS A 24 25.21 -14.04 -9.14
C LYS A 24 24.37 -13.03 -9.95
N GLY A 25 24.05 -13.27 -11.19
CA GLY A 25 23.22 -12.37 -12.03
C GLY A 25 21.71 -12.48 -11.81
N LYS A 26 21.21 -13.70 -11.60
CA LYS A 26 19.78 -13.97 -11.30
C LYS A 26 19.44 -13.67 -9.85
N ILE A 27 20.40 -13.72 -8.97
CA ILE A 27 20.32 -13.51 -7.52
C ILE A 27 19.98 -12.07 -7.16
N ASP A 28 20.43 -11.06 -7.90
CA ASP A 28 20.20 -9.66 -7.50
C ASP A 28 18.73 -9.28 -7.56
N LEU A 29 17.99 -9.77 -8.56
CA LEU A 29 16.54 -9.53 -8.65
C LEU A 29 15.77 -10.31 -7.57
N ARG A 30 16.10 -11.59 -7.33
CA ARG A 30 15.49 -12.39 -6.25
C ARG A 30 15.79 -11.78 -4.88
N LYS A 31 17.03 -11.41 -4.59
CA LYS A 31 17.43 -10.74 -3.36
C LYS A 31 16.69 -9.41 -3.16
N LYS A 32 16.47 -8.64 -4.22
CA LYS A 32 15.71 -7.39 -4.14
C LYS A 32 14.25 -7.65 -3.76
N ILE A 33 13.57 -8.60 -4.41
CA ILE A 33 12.17 -8.93 -4.09
C ILE A 33 12.05 -9.45 -2.66
N VAL A 34 12.95 -10.34 -2.23
CA VAL A 34 12.99 -10.88 -0.87
C VAL A 34 13.41 -9.81 0.14
N ARG A 35 14.42 -8.98 -0.18
CA ARG A 35 14.92 -7.90 0.70
C ARG A 35 13.87 -6.85 1.00
N TYR A 36 12.94 -6.61 0.09
CA TYR A 36 11.85 -5.66 0.33
C TYR A 36 10.71 -6.24 1.17
N GLY A 37 10.76 -7.53 1.50
CA GLY A 37 10.07 -8.14 2.62
C GLY A 37 8.54 -8.05 2.66
N LEU A 38 7.88 -7.61 1.57
CA LEU A 38 6.42 -7.50 1.57
C LEU A 38 5.73 -8.85 1.72
N PHE A 39 6.40 -9.92 1.26
CA PHE A 39 5.91 -11.29 1.36
C PHE A 39 6.82 -12.20 2.17
N HIS A 40 7.87 -11.62 2.79
CA HIS A 40 8.68 -12.38 3.72
C HIS A 40 7.97 -12.36 5.08
N PRO A 41 7.20 -13.39 5.42
CA PRO A 41 6.65 -13.45 6.76
C PRO A 41 7.84 -13.58 7.70
N SER A 42 8.01 -12.61 8.60
CA SER A 42 8.73 -12.90 9.82
C SER A 42 8.13 -14.19 10.39
N PRO A 43 8.94 -15.14 10.90
CA PRO A 43 8.44 -16.38 11.49
C PRO A 43 7.36 -16.12 12.56
N ASP A 44 7.31 -14.90 13.08
CA ASP A 44 6.37 -14.48 14.11
C ASP A 44 5.06 -13.92 13.55
N ILE A 45 4.96 -13.70 12.22
CA ILE A 45 3.75 -13.15 11.60
C ILE A 45 2.84 -14.27 11.14
N ASP A 46 1.67 -14.31 11.73
CA ASP A 46 0.62 -15.28 11.42
C ASP A 46 -0.46 -14.66 10.54
N PHE A 47 -0.35 -14.85 9.23
CA PHE A 47 -1.38 -14.42 8.30
C PHE A 47 -2.61 -15.33 8.29
N PHE A 48 -2.53 -16.56 8.83
CA PHE A 48 -3.66 -17.49 8.83
C PHE A 48 -4.85 -17.04 9.68
N LYS A 49 -4.64 -16.09 10.59
CA LYS A 49 -5.72 -15.50 11.37
C LYS A 49 -6.60 -14.52 10.60
N TYR A 50 -6.14 -14.03 9.43
CA TYR A 50 -6.87 -13.07 8.64
C TYR A 50 -7.76 -13.75 7.62
N LYS A 51 -8.98 -13.25 7.47
CA LYS A 51 -9.95 -13.72 6.47
C LYS A 51 -9.84 -12.99 5.15
N LYS A 52 -9.31 -11.75 5.17
CA LYS A 52 -9.12 -10.92 3.99
C LYS A 52 -7.72 -10.33 3.98
N ILE A 53 -7.04 -10.45 2.85
CA ILE A 53 -5.69 -9.95 2.63
C ILE A 53 -5.73 -9.03 1.42
N TYR A 54 -5.45 -7.75 1.64
CA TYR A 54 -5.36 -6.73 0.60
C TYR A 54 -3.91 -6.47 0.29
N ILE A 55 -3.50 -6.65 -0.96
CA ILE A 55 -2.11 -6.48 -1.41
C ILE A 55 -2.05 -5.26 -2.32
N ASP A 56 -1.33 -4.25 -1.89
CA ASP A 56 -1.03 -3.06 -2.67
C ASP A 56 0.13 -3.35 -3.63
N LEU A 57 -0.23 -3.72 -4.87
CA LEU A 57 0.75 -4.06 -5.89
C LEU A 57 1.58 -2.84 -6.31
N ASP A 58 1.02 -1.64 -6.34
CA ASP A 58 1.75 -0.41 -6.67
C ASP A 58 2.87 -0.13 -5.66
N SER A 59 2.58 -0.34 -4.37
CA SER A 59 3.59 -0.22 -3.32
C SER A 59 4.72 -1.24 -3.48
N LEU A 60 4.39 -2.49 -3.83
CA LEU A 60 5.36 -3.53 -4.10
C LEU A 60 6.22 -3.19 -5.32
N LEU A 61 5.58 -2.86 -6.44
CA LEU A 61 6.28 -2.53 -7.69
C LEU A 61 7.17 -1.29 -7.53
N SER A 62 6.71 -0.27 -6.80
CA SER A 62 7.51 0.93 -6.54
C SER A 62 8.82 0.62 -5.81
N LEU A 63 8.87 -0.44 -5.03
CA LEU A 63 10.09 -0.88 -4.34
C LEU A 63 11.01 -1.69 -5.25
N VAL A 64 10.41 -2.64 -5.99
CA VAL A 64 11.17 -3.50 -6.91
C VAL A 64 11.79 -2.67 -8.04
N LEU A 65 11.05 -1.68 -8.56
CA LEU A 65 11.46 -0.83 -9.67
C LEU A 65 12.23 0.44 -9.24
N LYS A 66 12.48 0.62 -7.94
CA LYS A 66 13.18 1.81 -7.43
C LYS A 66 14.65 1.85 -7.81
N ASP A 67 15.31 0.71 -7.81
CA ASP A 67 16.71 0.62 -8.21
C ASP A 67 16.75 0.56 -9.74
N ASP A 68 17.81 1.10 -10.35
CA ASP A 68 18.05 1.11 -11.80
C ASP A 68 18.19 -0.32 -12.34
N ILE A 69 17.05 -1.00 -12.41
CA ILE A 69 16.96 -2.30 -13.06
C ILE A 69 16.89 -2.02 -14.55
N GLU A 70 17.92 -2.40 -15.29
CA GLU A 70 17.89 -2.36 -16.74
C GLU A 70 16.85 -3.38 -17.24
N LEU A 71 15.67 -2.89 -17.59
CA LEU A 71 14.55 -3.69 -18.09
C LEU A 71 14.74 -3.94 -19.59
N ASN A 72 15.49 -4.95 -19.95
CA ASN A 72 15.46 -5.51 -21.30
C ASN A 72 14.46 -6.69 -21.38
N LYS A 73 14.30 -7.29 -22.55
CA LYS A 73 13.30 -8.37 -22.76
C LYS A 73 13.53 -9.59 -21.86
N GLU A 74 14.77 -9.94 -21.60
CA GLU A 74 15.15 -11.10 -20.78
C GLU A 74 14.91 -10.79 -19.30
N THR A 75 15.44 -9.67 -18.78
CA THR A 75 15.29 -9.26 -17.38
C THR A 75 13.84 -8.99 -17.00
N ARG A 76 13.01 -8.47 -17.91
CA ARG A 76 11.56 -8.32 -17.73
C ARG A 76 10.87 -9.67 -17.50
N ASN A 77 11.18 -10.65 -18.34
CA ASN A 77 10.59 -11.97 -18.24
C ASN A 77 10.99 -12.68 -16.93
N ASP A 78 12.25 -12.58 -16.55
CA ASP A 78 12.76 -13.14 -15.30
C ASP A 78 12.13 -12.46 -14.09
N LEU A 79 12.06 -11.13 -14.07
CA LEU A 79 11.44 -10.37 -13.00
C LEU A 79 9.95 -10.73 -12.83
N ALA A 80 9.20 -10.83 -13.94
CA ALA A 80 7.80 -11.25 -13.89
C ALA A 80 7.65 -12.67 -13.34
N SER A 81 8.55 -13.57 -13.71
CA SER A 81 8.55 -14.95 -13.23
C SER A 81 8.83 -15.03 -11.73
N TYR A 82 9.80 -14.26 -11.22
CA TYR A 82 10.11 -14.21 -9.79
C TYR A 82 8.98 -13.63 -8.95
N ILE A 83 8.39 -12.51 -9.39
CA ILE A 83 7.23 -11.95 -8.71
C ILE A 83 6.09 -12.97 -8.69
N LEU A 84 5.84 -13.64 -9.81
CA LEU A 84 4.80 -14.65 -9.88
C LEU A 84 5.07 -15.85 -8.96
N GLU A 85 6.31 -16.33 -8.84
CA GLU A 85 6.67 -17.37 -7.88
C GLU A 85 6.34 -16.98 -6.45
N VAL A 86 6.75 -15.78 -6.04
CA VAL A 86 6.45 -15.25 -4.69
C VAL A 86 4.93 -15.20 -4.44
N PHE A 87 4.17 -14.68 -5.39
CA PHE A 87 2.71 -14.65 -5.31
C PHE A 87 2.11 -16.06 -5.28
N LYS A 88 2.61 -16.96 -6.13
CA LYS A 88 2.12 -18.33 -6.22
C LYS A 88 2.28 -19.08 -4.91
N ASP A 89 3.43 -18.94 -4.26
CA ASP A 89 3.67 -19.56 -2.96
C ASP A 89 2.77 -18.93 -1.90
N PHE A 90 2.70 -17.60 -1.81
CA PHE A 90 1.83 -16.92 -0.89
C PHE A 90 0.36 -17.32 -1.07
N PHE A 91 -0.16 -17.29 -2.28
CA PHE A 91 -1.55 -17.68 -2.57
C PHE A 91 -1.83 -19.15 -2.27
N SER A 92 -0.89 -20.02 -2.59
CA SER A 92 -1.05 -21.47 -2.33
C SER A 92 -1.18 -21.77 -0.83
N PHE A 93 -0.50 -20.99 0.02
CA PHE A 93 -0.60 -21.14 1.46
C PHE A 93 -1.92 -20.63 2.04
N TYR A 94 -2.39 -19.47 1.57
CA TYR A 94 -3.53 -18.79 2.17
C TYR A 94 -4.87 -19.00 1.44
N LYS A 95 -4.88 -19.68 0.28
CA LYS A 95 -6.07 -19.88 -0.56
C LYS A 95 -7.27 -20.52 0.15
N ASP A 96 -7.02 -21.35 1.17
CA ASP A 96 -8.08 -22.06 1.90
C ASP A 96 -8.54 -21.30 3.16
N THR A 97 -7.84 -20.23 3.54
CA THR A 97 -8.06 -19.52 4.81
C THR A 97 -8.45 -18.07 4.64
N ALA A 98 -8.06 -17.45 3.53
CA ALA A 98 -8.31 -16.05 3.27
C ALA A 98 -8.77 -15.78 1.84
N GLN A 99 -9.59 -14.76 1.66
CA GLN A 99 -9.82 -14.11 0.38
C GLN A 99 -8.68 -13.10 0.16
N ILE A 100 -8.01 -13.15 -1.00
CA ILE A 100 -6.86 -12.33 -1.32
C ILE A 100 -7.21 -11.40 -2.47
N TYR A 101 -6.97 -10.11 -2.27
CA TYR A 101 -7.18 -9.05 -3.26
C TYR A 101 -5.83 -8.43 -3.61
N VAL A 102 -5.42 -8.54 -4.86
CA VAL A 102 -4.23 -7.85 -5.40
C VAL A 102 -4.70 -6.63 -6.15
N ILE A 103 -4.39 -5.46 -5.64
CA ILE A 103 -4.98 -4.20 -6.10
C ILE A 103 -3.88 -3.32 -6.69
N TYR A 104 -4.12 -2.74 -7.87
CA TYR A 104 -3.19 -1.87 -8.57
C TYR A 104 -3.94 -0.76 -9.32
N ASN A 105 -3.27 0.38 -9.54
CA ASN A 105 -3.76 1.45 -10.41
C ASN A 105 -2.79 1.73 -11.56
N LEU A 106 -1.52 2.01 -11.27
CA LEU A 106 -0.46 2.35 -12.25
C LEU A 106 -0.73 3.64 -13.05
N ALA A 107 -1.72 4.41 -12.65
CA ALA A 107 -2.09 5.64 -13.36
C ALA A 107 -1.70 6.89 -12.55
N PRO A 108 -1.14 7.91 -13.19
CA PRO A 108 -0.82 9.16 -12.50
C PRO A 108 -2.06 10.00 -12.17
N ASN A 109 -3.21 9.69 -12.74
CA ASN A 109 -4.41 10.52 -12.62
C ASN A 109 -5.30 10.08 -11.44
N THR A 110 -4.76 10.09 -10.22
CA THR A 110 -5.51 9.81 -9.01
C THR A 110 -6.19 11.07 -8.46
N SER A 111 -7.20 10.88 -7.60
CA SER A 111 -7.83 11.99 -6.88
C SER A 111 -6.83 12.77 -6.03
N PHE A 112 -5.81 12.10 -5.49
CA PHE A 112 -4.76 12.77 -4.73
C PHE A 112 -3.91 13.70 -5.59
N MET A 113 -3.54 13.31 -6.81
CA MET A 113 -2.77 14.17 -7.72
C MET A 113 -3.60 15.36 -8.24
N LYS A 114 -4.93 15.25 -8.27
CA LYS A 114 -5.78 16.39 -8.57
C LYS A 114 -5.76 17.45 -7.46
N ILE A 115 -5.58 17.03 -6.21
CA ILE A 115 -5.47 17.92 -5.05
C ILE A 115 -4.04 18.46 -4.93
N TYR A 116 -3.04 17.57 -5.06
CA TYR A 116 -1.64 17.90 -4.97
C TYR A 116 -0.88 17.25 -6.14
N PRO A 117 -0.54 18.00 -7.21
CA PRO A 117 0.02 17.45 -8.44
C PRO A 117 1.33 16.68 -8.28
N ASP A 118 2.13 17.02 -7.28
CA ASP A 118 3.39 16.32 -7.00
C ASP A 118 3.20 15.06 -6.11
N TRP A 119 1.96 14.69 -5.76
CA TRP A 119 1.70 13.49 -4.97
C TRP A 119 2.21 12.23 -5.64
N CYS A 120 3.19 11.57 -5.03
CA CYS A 120 3.84 10.38 -5.59
C CYS A 120 4.41 10.57 -7.00
N LYS A 121 4.78 11.77 -7.39
CA LYS A 121 5.24 12.11 -8.74
C LYS A 121 6.40 11.21 -9.20
N GLU A 122 7.42 11.04 -8.35
CA GLU A 122 8.57 10.17 -8.64
C GLU A 122 8.15 8.72 -8.93
N ARG A 123 7.14 8.20 -8.20
CA ARG A 123 6.58 6.87 -8.42
C ARG A 123 5.91 6.78 -9.80
N TYR A 124 5.06 7.75 -10.13
CA TYR A 124 4.29 7.72 -11.37
C TYR A 124 5.14 8.04 -12.60
N THR A 125 6.16 8.91 -12.49
CA THR A 125 7.12 9.15 -13.57
C THR A 125 7.83 7.87 -14.02
N ARG A 126 8.06 6.91 -13.12
CA ARG A 126 8.60 5.59 -13.52
C ARG A 126 7.62 4.81 -14.38
N TYR A 127 6.32 4.94 -14.16
CA TYR A 127 5.30 4.27 -14.97
C TYR A 127 5.10 4.93 -16.34
N GLU A 128 5.64 6.13 -16.57
CA GLU A 128 5.72 6.75 -17.91
C GLU A 128 6.79 6.08 -18.78
N ASN A 129 7.73 5.36 -18.18
CA ASN A 129 8.71 4.58 -18.92
C ASN A 129 8.04 3.40 -19.62
N GLU A 130 8.15 3.37 -20.97
CA GLU A 130 7.51 2.34 -21.80
C GLU A 130 7.95 0.91 -21.41
N MET A 131 9.23 0.71 -21.09
CA MET A 131 9.76 -0.60 -20.69
C MET A 131 9.17 -1.07 -19.37
N VAL A 132 8.94 -0.17 -18.40
CA VAL A 132 8.29 -0.45 -17.12
C VAL A 132 6.82 -0.81 -17.36
N MET A 133 6.12 -0.04 -18.18
CA MET A 133 4.72 -0.31 -18.48
C MET A 133 4.52 -1.59 -19.28
N ASP A 134 5.43 -1.88 -20.20
CA ASP A 134 5.44 -3.14 -20.93
C ASP A 134 5.65 -4.33 -20.01
N PHE A 135 6.63 -4.24 -19.11
CA PHE A 135 6.85 -5.25 -18.08
C PHE A 135 5.56 -5.52 -17.28
N ILE A 136 4.91 -4.46 -16.78
CA ILE A 136 3.72 -4.61 -15.95
C ILE A 136 2.54 -5.14 -16.78
N LYS A 137 2.21 -4.49 -17.90
CA LYS A 137 1.00 -4.78 -18.69
C LYS A 137 1.11 -6.04 -19.54
N LYS A 138 2.29 -6.30 -20.11
CA LYS A 138 2.49 -7.43 -21.05
C LYS A 138 3.06 -8.69 -20.37
N ASP A 139 3.91 -8.53 -19.35
CA ASP A 139 4.60 -9.65 -18.74
C ASP A 139 4.00 -10.05 -17.37
N LEU A 140 3.79 -9.13 -16.45
CA LEU A 140 3.37 -9.44 -15.07
C LEU A 140 1.86 -9.66 -14.93
N LEU A 141 1.05 -8.66 -15.25
CA LEU A 141 -0.41 -8.70 -15.03
C LEU A 141 -1.12 -9.84 -15.75
N PRO A 142 -0.79 -10.20 -17.01
CA PRO A 142 -1.41 -11.35 -17.66
C PRO A 142 -1.14 -12.67 -16.93
N ARG A 143 0.07 -12.84 -16.38
CA ARG A 143 0.43 -14.03 -15.61
C ARG A 143 -0.29 -14.08 -14.26
N LEU A 144 -0.36 -12.97 -13.54
CA LEU A 144 -1.13 -12.86 -12.29
C LEU A 144 -2.62 -13.16 -12.52
N ARG A 145 -3.21 -12.60 -13.57
CA ARG A 145 -4.62 -12.85 -13.94
C ARG A 145 -4.86 -14.31 -14.37
N LYS A 146 -3.93 -14.92 -15.10
CA LYS A 146 -4.02 -16.35 -15.44
C LYS A 146 -3.97 -17.20 -14.19
N PHE A 147 -3.10 -16.86 -13.26
CA PHE A 147 -2.97 -17.56 -11.99
C PHE A 147 -4.21 -17.43 -11.11
N SER A 148 -4.77 -16.23 -10.98
CA SER A 148 -5.99 -15.98 -10.19
C SER A 148 -7.21 -16.75 -10.69
N LYS A 149 -7.28 -17.09 -11.99
CA LYS A 149 -8.35 -17.96 -12.53
C LYS A 149 -8.28 -19.39 -12.03
N VAL A 150 -7.10 -19.84 -11.61
CA VAL A 150 -6.89 -21.19 -11.09
C VAL A 150 -7.08 -21.25 -9.58
N VAL A 151 -6.79 -20.16 -8.88
CA VAL A 151 -6.88 -20.05 -7.42
C VAL A 151 -8.12 -19.26 -7.05
N LYS A 152 -9.18 -19.94 -6.64
CA LYS A 152 -10.53 -19.37 -6.46
C LYS A 152 -10.62 -18.18 -5.50
N ASN A 153 -9.71 -18.09 -4.52
CA ASN A 153 -9.74 -17.07 -3.48
C ASN A 153 -8.80 -15.91 -3.77
N VAL A 154 -8.39 -15.71 -5.02
CA VAL A 154 -7.51 -14.60 -5.43
C VAL A 154 -8.20 -13.77 -6.49
N GLU A 155 -8.31 -12.49 -6.26
CA GLU A 155 -8.86 -11.51 -7.18
C GLU A 155 -7.83 -10.43 -7.52
N ILE A 156 -7.69 -10.12 -8.81
CA ILE A 156 -6.80 -9.05 -9.30
C ILE A 156 -7.67 -7.86 -9.70
N ILE A 157 -7.55 -6.78 -8.94
CA ILE A 157 -8.43 -5.62 -9.06
C ILE A 157 -7.65 -4.44 -9.64
N HIS A 158 -8.20 -3.83 -10.69
CA HIS A 158 -7.75 -2.55 -11.19
C HIS A 158 -8.54 -1.43 -10.50
N ALA A 159 -7.89 -0.71 -9.59
CA ALA A 159 -8.50 0.43 -8.92
C ALA A 159 -8.77 1.57 -9.92
N LYS A 160 -9.92 2.20 -9.80
CA LYS A 160 -10.27 3.40 -10.61
C LYS A 160 -9.58 4.67 -10.12
N ASP A 161 -9.05 4.63 -8.90
CA ASP A 161 -8.37 5.73 -8.23
C ASP A 161 -7.15 5.18 -7.46
N ALA A 162 -6.57 5.93 -6.53
CA ALA A 162 -5.45 5.46 -5.72
C ALA A 162 -5.78 4.15 -5.01
N VAL A 163 -4.81 3.22 -4.96
CA VAL A 163 -5.00 1.89 -4.38
C VAL A 163 -5.46 1.96 -2.93
N VAL A 164 -4.95 2.92 -2.15
CA VAL A 164 -5.37 3.10 -0.75
C VAL A 164 -6.86 3.44 -0.63
N LEU A 165 -7.42 4.21 -1.57
CA LEU A 165 -8.86 4.54 -1.59
C LEU A 165 -9.70 3.31 -1.95
N GLU A 166 -9.24 2.49 -2.88
CA GLU A 166 -9.94 1.26 -3.24
C GLU A 166 -9.95 0.28 -2.06
N VAL A 167 -8.82 0.08 -1.40
CA VAL A 167 -8.75 -0.73 -0.18
C VAL A 167 -9.67 -0.17 0.90
N PHE A 168 -9.68 1.14 1.11
CA PHE A 168 -10.55 1.79 2.08
C PHE A 168 -12.04 1.48 1.82
N LYS A 169 -12.49 1.60 0.55
CA LYS A 169 -13.86 1.24 0.13
C LYS A 169 -14.18 -0.23 0.36
N MET A 170 -13.24 -1.11 0.02
CA MET A 170 -13.43 -2.55 0.18
C MET A 170 -13.53 -2.93 1.65
N VAL A 171 -12.73 -2.30 2.52
CA VAL A 171 -12.78 -2.51 3.97
C VAL A 171 -14.13 -2.05 4.52
N ASP A 172 -14.61 -0.88 4.09
CA ASP A 172 -15.92 -0.35 4.44
C ASP A 172 -17.04 -1.30 4.00
N TYR A 173 -17.06 -1.65 2.73
CA TYR A 173 -18.07 -2.55 2.15
C TYR A 173 -18.09 -3.92 2.82
N HIS A 174 -16.94 -4.49 3.11
CA HIS A 174 -16.87 -5.82 3.74
C HIS A 174 -17.18 -5.81 5.23
N ASN A 175 -17.09 -4.66 5.89
CA ASN A 175 -17.32 -4.48 7.33
C ASN A 175 -16.62 -5.53 8.22
N ASP A 176 -15.39 -5.90 7.87
CA ASP A 176 -14.60 -6.95 8.56
C ASP A 176 -13.13 -6.53 8.71
N ALA A 177 -12.91 -5.29 9.18
CA ALA A 177 -11.59 -4.70 9.29
C ALA A 177 -10.66 -5.48 10.26
N VAL A 178 -11.18 -5.92 11.39
CA VAL A 178 -10.40 -6.62 12.44
C VAL A 178 -9.80 -7.94 11.93
N ASN A 179 -10.52 -8.66 11.07
CA ASN A 179 -10.06 -9.90 10.44
C ASN A 179 -9.35 -9.67 9.10
N SER A 180 -8.99 -8.42 8.81
CA SER A 180 -8.36 -8.02 7.56
C SER A 180 -6.94 -7.53 7.80
N ILE A 181 -6.09 -7.72 6.78
CA ILE A 181 -4.74 -7.18 6.75
C ILE A 181 -4.44 -6.56 5.39
N VAL A 182 -3.80 -5.40 5.40
CA VAL A 182 -3.24 -4.76 4.22
C VAL A 182 -1.74 -5.04 4.15
N ILE A 183 -1.25 -5.48 3.01
CA ILE A 183 0.19 -5.62 2.73
C ILE A 183 0.61 -4.43 1.89
N SER A 184 1.27 -3.45 2.51
CA SER A 184 1.79 -2.26 1.85
C SER A 184 2.86 -1.58 2.69
N ARG A 185 3.79 -0.90 2.04
CA ARG A 185 4.75 0.01 2.69
C ARG A 185 4.38 1.47 2.54
N ASP A 186 3.25 1.77 1.93
CA ASP A 186 2.77 3.15 1.80
C ASP A 186 2.24 3.63 3.16
N PRO A 187 2.87 4.66 3.77
CA PRO A 187 2.45 5.18 5.07
C PRO A 187 1.04 5.80 5.04
N HIS A 188 0.50 6.07 3.85
CA HIS A 188 -0.85 6.59 3.71
C HIS A 188 -1.93 5.65 4.28
N TYR A 189 -1.64 4.33 4.34
CA TYR A 189 -2.53 3.39 5.00
C TYR A 189 -2.72 3.64 6.49
N LEU A 190 -1.80 4.36 7.15
CA LEU A 190 -2.01 4.76 8.55
C LEU A 190 -3.22 5.67 8.73
N CYS A 191 -3.58 6.45 7.70
CA CYS A 191 -4.79 7.26 7.73
C CYS A 191 -6.07 6.40 7.80
N VAL A 192 -6.02 5.15 7.33
CA VAL A 192 -7.15 4.21 7.44
C VAL A 192 -7.41 3.83 8.90
N LEU A 193 -6.38 3.83 9.75
CA LEU A 193 -6.52 3.55 11.19
C LEU A 193 -7.41 4.54 11.92
N ALA A 194 -7.57 5.77 11.38
CA ALA A 194 -8.50 6.75 11.94
C ALA A 194 -9.96 6.25 11.88
N TYR A 195 -10.29 5.41 10.90
CA TYR A 195 -11.63 4.94 10.63
C TYR A 195 -11.84 3.49 11.07
N TYR A 196 -10.88 2.60 10.79
CA TYR A 196 -11.00 1.15 11.00
C TYR A 196 -9.86 0.59 11.84
N ASP A 197 -10.19 -0.40 12.66
CA ASP A 197 -9.19 -1.21 13.37
C ASP A 197 -8.69 -2.33 12.44
N ILE A 198 -7.91 -1.93 11.44
CA ILE A 198 -7.32 -2.83 10.45
C ILE A 198 -5.84 -3.09 10.78
N ASN A 199 -5.32 -4.22 10.33
CA ASN A 199 -3.92 -4.53 10.43
C ASN A 199 -3.19 -4.17 9.13
N ILE A 200 -1.98 -3.61 9.23
CA ILE A 200 -1.14 -3.21 8.11
C ILE A 200 0.21 -3.92 8.28
N TYR A 201 0.58 -4.75 7.30
CA TYR A 201 1.92 -5.32 7.25
C TYR A 201 2.81 -4.49 6.34
N ASN A 202 3.84 -3.86 6.90
CA ASN A 202 4.73 -2.95 6.18
C ASN A 202 6.00 -3.64 5.60
N GLY A 203 6.03 -4.97 5.62
CA GLY A 203 7.19 -5.78 5.23
C GLY A 203 8.14 -6.12 6.39
N LYS A 204 7.87 -5.59 7.58
CA LYS A 204 8.66 -5.85 8.80
C LYS A 204 7.77 -6.18 9.98
N ASN A 205 6.82 -5.30 10.28
CA ASN A 205 5.94 -5.41 11.44
C ASN A 205 4.47 -5.34 11.03
N ILE A 206 3.61 -5.88 11.88
CA ILE A 206 2.16 -5.62 11.81
C ILE A 206 1.86 -4.38 12.64
N ILE A 207 1.24 -3.42 11.98
CA ILE A 207 0.87 -2.12 12.52
C ILE A 207 -0.65 -2.06 12.60
N ASN A 208 -1.17 -1.66 13.73
CA ASN A 208 -2.59 -1.43 13.99
C ASN A 208 -2.75 -0.30 15.02
N ARG A 209 -3.98 -0.03 15.49
CA ARG A 209 -4.26 1.01 16.47
C ARG A 209 -3.47 0.89 17.78
N ASN A 210 -3.02 -0.31 18.14
CA ASN A 210 -2.28 -0.55 19.37
C ASN A 210 -0.76 -0.43 19.19
N THR A 211 -0.24 -0.71 17.97
CA THR A 211 1.21 -0.87 17.74
C THR A 211 1.85 0.21 16.86
N TYR A 212 1.06 1.06 16.17
CA TYR A 212 1.65 2.05 15.26
C TYR A 212 2.60 3.03 15.96
N LYS A 213 2.36 3.34 17.25
CA LYS A 213 3.22 4.23 18.04
C LYS A 213 4.61 3.66 18.34
N ASP A 214 4.80 2.35 18.22
CA ASP A 214 6.07 1.70 18.48
C ASP A 214 7.08 1.97 17.34
N GLU A 215 6.60 2.31 16.16
CA GLU A 215 7.44 2.68 15.03
C GLU A 215 7.97 4.11 15.19
N ARG A 216 9.30 4.27 15.07
CA ARG A 216 9.99 5.54 15.33
C ARG A 216 9.54 6.71 14.44
N GLU A 217 9.20 6.41 13.20
CA GLU A 217 8.88 7.40 12.17
C GLU A 217 7.37 7.72 12.10
N TYR A 218 6.54 7.05 12.90
CA TYR A 218 5.11 7.19 12.86
C TYR A 218 4.58 8.16 13.93
N PRO A 219 3.35 8.70 13.73
CA PRO A 219 2.72 9.61 14.67
C PRO A 219 2.64 9.04 16.09
N LYS A 220 2.89 9.87 17.10
CA LYS A 220 2.73 9.50 18.51
C LYS A 220 1.39 9.96 19.10
N VAL A 221 0.57 10.59 18.29
CA VAL A 221 -0.77 11.07 18.63
C VAL A 221 -1.80 9.94 18.69
N HIS A 222 -3.04 10.23 19.08
CA HIS A 222 -4.13 9.25 18.98
C HIS A 222 -4.42 8.92 17.51
N TYR A 223 -4.82 7.68 17.21
CA TYR A 223 -5.01 7.21 15.81
C TYR A 223 -6.00 8.08 15.03
N SER A 224 -7.05 8.64 15.66
CA SER A 224 -8.01 9.52 15.00
C SER A 224 -7.38 10.84 14.50
N LEU A 225 -6.21 11.22 15.01
CA LEU A 225 -5.48 12.42 14.65
C LEU A 225 -4.36 12.17 13.64
N ILE A 226 -4.17 10.92 13.18
CA ILE A 226 -3.16 10.57 12.16
C ILE A 226 -3.34 11.39 10.88
N PRO A 227 -4.57 11.57 10.32
CA PRO A 227 -4.77 12.42 9.16
C PRO A 227 -4.30 13.86 9.37
N ALA A 228 -4.62 14.47 10.51
CA ALA A 228 -4.15 15.83 10.86
C ALA A 228 -2.62 15.86 11.02
N TRP A 229 -2.05 14.82 11.60
CA TRP A 229 -0.61 14.73 11.78
C TRP A 229 0.13 14.75 10.44
N TYR A 230 -0.30 13.94 9.45
CA TYR A 230 0.32 13.95 8.14
C TYR A 230 0.08 15.23 7.36
N LEU A 231 -1.06 15.89 7.55
CA LEU A 231 -1.33 17.19 6.95
C LEU A 231 -0.30 18.26 7.41
N ILE A 232 0.11 18.18 8.67
CA ILE A 232 1.06 19.14 9.28
C ILE A 232 2.51 18.70 9.05
N CYS A 233 2.86 17.45 9.40
CA CYS A 233 4.21 16.92 9.34
C CYS A 233 4.69 16.69 7.89
N GLY A 234 3.76 16.39 7.00
CA GLY A 234 4.05 15.91 5.67
C GLY A 234 4.19 14.38 5.59
N MET A 235 4.24 13.89 4.37
CA MET A 235 4.41 12.48 4.05
C MET A 235 5.50 12.35 2.98
N LYS A 236 6.75 12.29 3.43
CA LYS A 236 7.94 12.31 2.56
C LYS A 236 7.89 11.26 1.44
N ARG A 237 7.38 10.07 1.73
CA ARG A 237 7.31 8.97 0.75
C ARG A 237 6.32 9.26 -0.39
N ASN A 238 5.34 10.10 -0.14
CA ASN A 238 4.34 10.52 -1.10
C ASN A 238 4.64 11.94 -1.63
N GLU A 239 5.84 12.45 -1.34
CA GLU A 239 6.34 13.76 -1.79
C GLU A 239 5.52 14.95 -1.29
N TYR A 240 4.69 14.75 -0.27
CA TYR A 240 3.97 15.84 0.38
C TYR A 240 4.84 16.44 1.52
N PRO A 241 5.26 17.70 1.40
CA PRO A 241 6.23 18.29 2.33
C PRO A 241 5.65 18.62 3.71
N GLY A 242 4.33 18.73 3.82
CA GLY A 242 3.70 19.25 5.02
C GLY A 242 4.02 20.74 5.24
N LYS A 243 3.91 21.19 6.48
CA LYS A 243 4.20 22.56 6.84
C LYS A 243 5.68 22.79 7.14
N ASN A 244 6.22 23.86 6.55
CA ASN A 244 7.61 24.26 6.76
C ASN A 244 7.96 24.35 8.26
N LYS A 245 9.11 23.81 8.65
CA LYS A 245 9.64 23.76 10.02
C LYS A 245 8.92 22.83 10.99
N PHE A 246 7.95 22.03 10.53
CA PHE A 246 7.32 20.99 11.33
C PHE A 246 7.93 19.62 10.99
N GLY A 247 8.65 19.05 11.95
CA GLY A 247 9.06 17.65 11.91
C GLY A 247 8.21 16.82 12.87
N PRO A 248 8.41 15.49 12.92
CA PRO A 248 7.57 14.58 13.70
C PRO A 248 7.34 15.04 15.15
N LYS A 249 8.43 15.29 15.90
CA LYS A 249 8.34 15.69 17.30
C LYS A 249 7.55 16.98 17.49
N LYS A 250 7.85 18.00 16.68
CA LYS A 250 7.16 19.30 16.77
C LYS A 250 5.68 19.17 16.40
N THR A 251 5.35 18.27 15.50
CA THR A 251 3.95 17.99 15.13
C THR A 251 3.22 17.26 16.25
N ASP A 252 3.88 16.26 16.88
CA ASP A 252 3.31 15.59 18.05
C ASP A 252 3.00 16.59 19.16
N ASP A 253 3.99 17.44 19.54
CA ASP A 253 3.85 18.46 20.56
C ASP A 253 2.73 19.47 20.21
N TYR A 254 2.65 19.89 18.94
CA TYR A 254 1.64 20.82 18.48
C TYR A 254 0.23 20.21 18.57
N ILE A 255 0.02 19.00 18.08
CA ILE A 255 -1.27 18.32 18.12
C ILE A 255 -1.70 18.07 19.57
N GLU A 256 -0.77 17.63 20.43
CA GLU A 256 -1.06 17.37 21.85
C GLU A 256 -1.57 18.63 22.57
N ASN A 257 -0.98 19.78 22.26
CA ASN A 257 -1.35 21.07 22.88
C ASN A 257 -2.61 21.71 22.29
N HIS A 258 -3.06 21.28 21.09
CA HIS A 258 -4.15 21.93 20.35
C HIS A 258 -5.28 20.95 19.95
N LYS A 259 -5.45 19.85 20.68
CA LYS A 259 -6.40 18.77 20.34
C LYS A 259 -7.82 19.22 20.02
N SER A 260 -8.29 20.28 20.69
CA SER A 260 -9.65 20.81 20.51
C SER A 260 -9.82 21.79 19.36
N THR A 261 -8.70 22.37 18.85
CA THR A 261 -8.73 23.47 17.89
C THR A 261 -8.15 23.11 16.52
N ILE A 262 -7.53 21.94 16.38
CA ILE A 262 -6.84 21.54 15.14
C ILE A 262 -7.76 21.52 13.92
N ILE A 263 -9.05 21.34 14.12
CA ILE A 263 -10.02 21.21 13.01
C ILE A 263 -10.70 22.54 12.70
N ASP A 264 -10.84 23.46 13.65
CA ASP A 264 -11.77 24.58 13.51
C ASP A 264 -11.18 25.99 13.48
N GLU A 265 -10.01 26.30 14.06
CA GLU A 265 -9.75 27.71 14.39
C GLU A 265 -8.31 28.24 14.28
N SER A 266 -7.33 27.51 13.81
CA SER A 266 -6.00 28.13 13.69
C SER A 266 -5.77 28.72 12.31
N ASP A 267 -5.52 30.02 12.21
CA ASP A 267 -5.08 30.76 11.01
C ASP A 267 -3.93 30.08 10.22
N PHE A 268 -3.27 29.18 10.91
CA PHE A 268 -2.16 28.41 10.45
C PHE A 268 -2.51 27.22 9.54
N ILE A 269 -3.64 26.60 9.81
CA ILE A 269 -3.99 25.30 9.21
C ILE A 269 -5.16 25.47 8.25
N LEU A 270 -5.89 26.57 8.35
CA LEU A 270 -7.17 26.71 7.66
C LEU A 270 -7.03 26.58 6.13
N GLU A 271 -6.08 27.27 5.51
CA GLU A 271 -5.87 27.15 4.06
C GLU A 271 -5.35 25.78 3.65
N ASP A 272 -4.39 25.22 4.40
CA ASP A 272 -3.82 23.89 4.14
C ASP A 272 -4.84 22.79 4.46
N ILE A 273 -5.64 22.95 5.52
CA ILE A 273 -6.74 22.04 5.83
C ILE A 273 -7.78 22.05 4.73
N ILE A 274 -8.23 23.21 4.29
CA ILE A 274 -9.22 23.32 3.22
C ILE A 274 -8.66 22.74 1.92
N ARG A 275 -7.43 23.09 1.56
CA ARG A 275 -6.82 22.71 0.30
C ARG A 275 -6.41 21.24 0.24
N TYR A 276 -5.80 20.72 1.31
CA TYR A 276 -5.16 19.39 1.30
C TYR A 276 -5.81 18.38 2.24
N LYS A 277 -6.86 18.75 2.96
CA LYS A 277 -7.57 17.89 3.89
C LYS A 277 -7.90 16.52 3.27
N ASN A 278 -8.39 16.52 2.06
CA ASN A 278 -8.82 15.30 1.38
C ASN A 278 -7.67 14.37 0.98
N LEU A 279 -6.41 14.79 1.07
CA LEU A 279 -5.27 13.87 0.92
C LEU A 279 -5.23 12.82 2.04
N PHE A 280 -5.69 13.19 3.23
CA PHE A 280 -5.52 12.38 4.44
C PHE A 280 -6.85 11.96 5.06
N TYR A 281 -7.91 12.78 4.93
CA TYR A 281 -9.26 12.45 5.36
C TYR A 281 -10.00 11.70 4.25
N LEU A 282 -9.71 10.40 4.16
CA LEU A 282 -10.10 9.55 3.03
C LEU A 282 -11.60 9.46 2.80
N SER A 283 -12.41 9.52 3.87
CA SER A 283 -13.88 9.51 3.77
C SER A 283 -14.44 10.63 2.91
N ASN A 284 -13.83 11.83 2.98
CA ASN A 284 -14.31 12.98 2.21
C ASN A 284 -14.22 12.75 0.69
N LEU A 285 -13.25 11.96 0.23
CA LEU A 285 -13.11 11.63 -1.19
C LEU A 285 -14.14 10.60 -1.67
N LEU A 286 -14.66 9.77 -0.77
CA LEU A 286 -15.65 8.79 -1.10
C LEU A 286 -17.05 9.41 -1.23
N TYR A 287 -17.47 10.16 -0.22
CA TYR A 287 -18.84 10.69 -0.12
C TYR A 287 -19.10 11.87 -1.05
N ASN A 288 -18.11 12.75 -1.27
CA ASN A 288 -18.28 13.88 -2.20
C ASN A 288 -18.42 13.47 -3.69
N LYS A 289 -18.10 12.21 -4.05
CA LYS A 289 -18.34 11.71 -5.42
C LYS A 289 -19.79 11.27 -5.65
N GLU A 290 -20.51 10.86 -4.62
CA GLU A 290 -21.89 10.41 -4.73
C GLU A 290 -22.84 11.62 -4.93
N GLU A 291 -22.62 12.73 -4.25
CA GLU A 291 -23.39 13.96 -4.44
C GLU A 291 -23.22 14.60 -5.85
N GLY A 292 -22.10 14.37 -6.51
CA GLY A 292 -21.83 14.88 -7.87
C GLY A 292 -22.51 14.09 -9.00
N ASN A 293 -22.95 12.86 -8.77
CA ASN A 293 -23.58 12.02 -9.79
C ASN A 293 -25.11 12.15 -9.78
N ASP A 294 -25.74 12.43 -8.63
CA ASP A 294 -27.19 12.61 -8.55
C ASP A 294 -27.69 13.92 -9.20
N VAL A 295 -26.81 14.91 -9.39
CA VAL A 295 -27.20 16.19 -10.02
C VAL A 295 -27.21 16.10 -11.57
N ARG A 296 -26.65 15.05 -12.17
CA ARG A 296 -26.58 14.93 -13.65
C ARG A 296 -27.68 14.07 -14.27
N GLU A 297 -28.38 13.24 -13.50
CA GLU A 297 -29.48 12.43 -14.03
C GLU A 297 -30.85 13.12 -14.05
N ASN A 298 -31.00 14.29 -13.41
CA ASN A 298 -32.27 15.04 -13.37
C ASN A 298 -32.37 16.23 -14.34
N LYS A 299 -31.53 16.30 -15.40
CA LYS A 299 -31.68 17.28 -16.49
C LYS A 299 -31.83 16.61 -17.84
N GLY A 300 -32.84 15.77 -17.98
CA GLY A 300 -33.15 15.11 -19.24
C GLY A 300 -34.53 14.50 -19.20
N SER A 301 -35.55 15.33 -19.05
CA SER A 301 -36.94 15.00 -19.43
C SER A 301 -37.63 16.24 -19.98
#